data_1891d01dbe5b75defe6ed5969fcd960f
#
_entry.id   1891d01dbe5b75defe6ed5969fcd960f
#
_cell.length_a   1.000
_cell.length_b   1.000
_cell.length_c   1.000
_cell.angle_alpha   90.00
_cell.angle_beta   90.00
_cell.angle_gamma   90.00
#
_symmetry.space_group_name_H-M   'P 1'
#
loop_
_entity.id
_entity.type
_entity.pdbx_description
1 polymer ?
#
loop_
_entity_poly.entity_id
_entity_poly.type
_entity_poly.pdbx_seq_one_letter_code
_entity_poly.pdbx_strand_id
1 'polypeptide(L)'
;MDELVELIKKNADLVVRELGPLSDVRFGFNRESVVWVEGFIERQRARPEHDPAAVDGLVDVLGSFLGECLIAAAGGEWRWSDGQQTWGVAFANDTHAFPFAKVHKQFANGIEGGDSIVGFYDVAVDYMATGGLTEDTRGPEQAPPG
;
A
#
# COMPACT_ATOMS: atom_id res chain seq x y z
N MET A 1 14.07 0.02 -16.55
CA MET A 1 12.74 -0.27 -16.03
C MET A 1 12.78 -1.38 -15.00
N ASP A 2 13.27 -2.53 -15.43
CA ASP A 2 13.33 -3.68 -14.54
C ASP A 2 14.18 -3.43 -13.31
N GLU A 3 15.21 -2.59 -13.46
CA GLU A 3 16.09 -2.26 -12.34
C GLU A 3 15.36 -1.53 -11.22
N LEU A 4 14.41 -0.67 -11.58
CA LEU A 4 13.63 0.05 -10.56
C LEU A 4 12.65 -0.88 -9.87
N VAL A 5 12.05 -1.80 -10.61
CA VAL A 5 11.17 -2.81 -10.02
C VAL A 5 11.97 -3.72 -9.09
N GLU A 6 13.19 -4.09 -9.48
CA GLU A 6 14.07 -4.88 -8.63
C GLU A 6 14.36 -4.14 -7.32
N LEU A 7 14.61 -2.84 -7.40
CA LEU A 7 14.85 -2.04 -6.21
C LEU A 7 13.63 -1.99 -5.31
N ILE A 8 12.45 -1.83 -5.90
CA ILE A 8 11.20 -1.85 -5.13
C ILE A 8 11.07 -3.16 -4.37
N LYS A 9 11.34 -4.29 -5.04
CA LYS A 9 11.24 -5.60 -4.40
C LYS A 9 12.27 -5.77 -3.29
N LYS A 10 13.48 -5.26 -3.48
CA LYS A 10 14.50 -5.29 -2.43
C LYS A 10 14.08 -4.46 -1.23
N ASN A 11 13.47 -3.31 -1.46
CA ASN A 11 12.97 -2.48 -0.37
C ASN A 11 11.86 -3.19 0.41
N ALA A 12 10.98 -3.90 -0.30
CA ALA A 12 9.92 -4.67 0.36
C ALA A 12 10.52 -5.79 1.21
N ASP A 13 11.52 -6.49 0.69
CA ASP A 13 12.20 -7.55 1.44
C ASP A 13 12.89 -6.99 2.67
N LEU A 14 13.45 -5.78 2.55
CA LEU A 14 14.09 -5.12 3.68
C LEU A 14 13.11 -4.89 4.83
N VAL A 15 11.87 -4.48 4.50
CA VAL A 15 10.84 -4.28 5.52
C VAL A 15 10.58 -5.59 6.27
N VAL A 16 10.43 -6.70 5.56
CA VAL A 16 10.20 -8.00 6.19
C VAL A 16 11.38 -8.38 7.09
N ARG A 17 12.59 -8.16 6.61
CA ARG A 17 13.80 -8.55 7.33
C ARG A 17 14.03 -7.70 8.58
N GLU A 18 13.73 -6.40 8.48
CA GLU A 18 14.02 -5.47 9.59
C GLU A 18 12.88 -5.32 10.58
N LEU A 19 11.64 -5.32 10.10
CA LEU A 19 10.48 -5.15 10.98
C LEU A 19 9.92 -6.47 11.49
N GLY A 20 10.12 -7.55 10.73
CA GLY A 20 9.63 -8.85 11.14
C GLY A 20 10.05 -9.24 12.56
N PRO A 21 11.36 -9.15 12.89
CA PRO A 21 11.79 -9.50 14.24
C PRO A 21 11.23 -8.63 15.35
N LEU A 22 10.75 -7.42 15.03
CA LEU A 22 10.16 -6.51 16.00
C LEU A 22 8.68 -6.77 16.22
N SER A 23 8.07 -7.55 15.33
CA SER A 23 6.63 -7.78 15.37
C SER A 23 6.34 -9.08 16.11
N ASP A 24 5.10 -9.21 16.55
CA ASP A 24 4.61 -10.43 17.18
C ASP A 24 3.69 -11.22 16.24
N VAL A 25 3.69 -10.86 14.96
CA VAL A 25 2.87 -11.53 13.96
C VAL A 25 3.76 -12.35 13.03
N ARG A 26 3.14 -13.21 12.24
CA ARG A 26 3.85 -13.95 11.20
C ARG A 26 4.10 -12.99 10.05
N PHE A 27 5.20 -12.28 10.11
CA PHE A 27 5.46 -11.16 9.22
C PHE A 27 5.84 -11.61 7.81
N GLY A 28 5.16 -11.05 6.83
CA GLY A 28 5.40 -11.34 5.43
C GLY A 28 4.50 -10.45 4.57
N PHE A 29 4.28 -10.84 3.34
CA PHE A 29 3.41 -10.05 2.45
C PHE A 29 1.96 -10.51 2.62
N ASN A 30 1.38 -10.17 3.76
CA ASN A 30 0.04 -10.60 4.15
C ASN A 30 -0.67 -9.50 4.93
N ARG A 31 -1.98 -9.67 5.12
CA ARG A 31 -2.81 -8.66 5.78
C ARG A 31 -2.38 -8.37 7.20
N GLU A 32 -2.06 -9.41 7.94
CA GLU A 32 -1.64 -9.31 9.32
C GLU A 32 -0.45 -8.36 9.47
N SER A 33 0.48 -8.46 8.53
CA SER A 33 1.67 -7.60 8.51
C SER A 33 1.31 -6.17 8.11
N VAL A 34 0.35 -6.00 7.20
CA VAL A 34 -0.12 -4.66 6.85
C VAL A 34 -0.72 -3.97 8.08
N VAL A 35 -1.50 -4.72 8.87
CA VAL A 35 -2.08 -4.19 10.12
C VAL A 35 -0.96 -3.75 11.08
N TRP A 36 0.07 -4.58 11.21
CA TRP A 36 1.20 -4.25 12.08
C TRP A 36 1.94 -2.99 11.60
N VAL A 37 2.15 -2.89 10.28
CA VAL A 37 2.84 -1.74 9.69
C VAL A 37 2.02 -0.47 9.88
N GLU A 38 0.70 -0.55 9.77
CA GLU A 38 -0.15 0.61 10.03
C GLU A 38 0.07 1.13 11.45
N GLY A 39 0.12 0.23 12.42
CA GLY A 39 0.42 0.61 13.80
C GLY A 39 1.80 1.24 13.93
N PHE A 40 2.77 0.71 13.19
CA PHE A 40 4.12 1.26 13.16
C PHE A 40 4.10 2.71 12.65
N ILE A 41 3.36 2.97 11.55
CA ILE A 41 3.24 4.32 11.01
C ILE A 41 2.64 5.27 12.06
N GLU A 42 1.57 4.83 12.72
CA GLU A 42 0.91 5.69 13.72
C GLU A 42 1.84 5.97 14.90
N ARG A 43 2.64 5.00 15.31
CA ARG A 43 3.63 5.22 16.36
C ARG A 43 4.70 6.21 15.95
N GLN A 44 5.13 6.15 14.67
CA GLN A 44 6.10 7.13 14.17
C GLN A 44 5.52 8.54 14.14
N ARG A 45 4.24 8.65 13.74
CA ARG A 45 3.56 9.95 13.73
C ARG A 45 3.44 10.57 15.12
N ALA A 46 3.29 9.73 16.13
CA ALA A 46 3.13 10.21 17.51
C ALA A 46 4.43 10.69 18.15
N ARG A 47 5.56 10.44 17.53
CA ARG A 47 6.84 10.86 18.09
C ARG A 47 6.97 12.38 18.04
N PRO A 48 7.45 13.01 19.11
CA PRO A 48 7.57 14.47 19.14
C PRO A 48 8.60 15.02 18.15
N GLU A 49 9.55 14.20 17.77
CA GLU A 49 10.57 14.59 16.80
C GLU A 49 10.43 13.69 15.60
N HIS A 50 10.26 14.27 14.43
CA HIS A 50 10.44 13.47 13.25
C HIS A 50 11.09 14.29 12.16
N ASP A 51 11.98 13.61 11.46
CA ASP A 51 12.77 14.16 10.39
C ASP A 51 12.04 13.87 9.08
N PRO A 52 11.67 14.90 8.30
CA PRO A 52 11.01 14.66 7.02
C PRO A 52 11.77 13.73 6.08
N ALA A 53 13.11 13.77 6.11
CA ALA A 53 13.91 12.89 5.26
C ALA A 53 13.76 11.43 5.69
N ALA A 54 13.63 11.18 7.01
CA ALA A 54 13.40 9.82 7.51
C ALA A 54 12.02 9.34 7.08
N VAL A 55 11.02 10.20 7.08
CA VAL A 55 9.68 9.86 6.63
C VAL A 55 9.72 9.48 5.15
N ASP A 56 10.43 10.24 4.32
CA ASP A 56 10.54 9.93 2.89
C ASP A 56 11.15 8.55 2.68
N GLY A 57 12.18 8.21 3.44
CA GLY A 57 12.79 6.88 3.37
C GLY A 57 11.82 5.78 3.76
N LEU A 58 11.03 6.01 4.82
CA LEU A 58 10.02 5.04 5.24
C LEU A 58 8.93 4.89 4.20
N VAL A 59 8.50 5.98 3.56
CA VAL A 59 7.51 5.91 2.50
C VAL A 59 8.00 5.00 1.38
N ASP A 60 9.28 5.13 1.00
CA ASP A 60 9.85 4.32 -0.07
C ASP A 60 9.80 2.82 0.27
N VAL A 61 10.24 2.44 1.45
CA VAL A 61 10.29 1.02 1.80
C VAL A 61 8.92 0.47 2.15
N LEU A 62 8.11 1.23 2.90
CA LEU A 62 6.78 0.76 3.29
C LEU A 62 5.80 0.75 2.12
N GLY A 63 5.95 1.70 1.18
CA GLY A 63 5.15 1.67 -0.04
C GLY A 63 5.49 0.47 -0.90
N SER A 64 6.78 0.13 -0.99
CA SER A 64 7.23 -1.07 -1.69
C SER A 64 6.62 -2.33 -1.05
N PHE A 65 6.67 -2.40 0.28
CA PHE A 65 6.10 -3.51 1.03
C PHE A 65 4.59 -3.64 0.79
N LEU A 66 3.86 -2.52 0.89
CA LEU A 66 2.41 -2.52 0.70
C LEU A 66 2.05 -3.00 -0.71
N GLY A 67 2.79 -2.54 -1.72
CA GLY A 67 2.56 -2.97 -3.09
C GLY A 67 2.80 -4.46 -3.28
N GLU A 68 3.85 -5.01 -2.67
CA GLU A 68 4.10 -6.45 -2.75
C GLU A 68 3.00 -7.24 -2.03
N CYS A 69 2.44 -6.70 -0.95
CA CYS A 69 1.30 -7.33 -0.28
C CYS A 69 0.08 -7.38 -1.21
N LEU A 70 -0.18 -6.29 -1.93
CA LEU A 70 -1.28 -6.25 -2.90
C LEU A 70 -1.07 -7.28 -4.01
N ILE A 71 0.14 -7.37 -4.54
CA ILE A 71 0.46 -8.32 -5.59
C ILE A 71 0.29 -9.76 -5.10
N ALA A 72 0.74 -10.04 -3.86
CA ALA A 72 0.60 -11.36 -3.29
C ALA A 72 -0.86 -11.76 -3.11
N ALA A 73 -1.73 -10.82 -2.77
CA ALA A 73 -3.13 -11.10 -2.48
C ALA A 73 -4.01 -11.08 -3.73
N ALA A 74 -3.74 -10.19 -4.67
CA ALA A 74 -4.65 -9.91 -5.78
C ALA A 74 -4.01 -10.03 -7.16
N GLY A 75 -2.71 -10.29 -7.22
CA GLY A 75 -1.98 -10.31 -8.48
C GLY A 75 -1.63 -8.91 -8.92
N GLY A 76 -1.12 -8.78 -10.12
CA GLY A 76 -0.75 -7.48 -10.65
C GLY A 76 0.74 -7.34 -10.82
N GLU A 77 1.12 -6.17 -11.30
CA GLU A 77 2.53 -5.88 -11.55
C GLU A 77 2.80 -4.40 -11.34
N TRP A 78 4.03 -4.08 -11.01
CA TRP A 78 4.45 -2.70 -10.86
C TRP A 78 4.46 -1.99 -12.20
N ARG A 79 3.91 -0.77 -12.24
CA ARG A 79 3.93 0.08 -13.43
C ARG A 79 4.12 1.53 -13.05
N TRP A 80 4.90 2.23 -13.86
CA TRP A 80 5.05 3.66 -13.71
C TRP A 80 3.80 4.36 -14.25
N SER A 81 3.31 5.35 -13.54
CA SER A 81 2.18 6.17 -13.97
C SER A 81 2.63 7.60 -14.24
N ASP A 82 2.57 8.03 -15.49
CA ASP A 82 2.89 9.41 -15.85
C ASP A 82 1.87 10.38 -15.26
N GLY A 83 0.61 9.96 -15.22
CA GLY A 83 -0.45 10.80 -14.67
C GLY A 83 -0.29 11.09 -13.19
N GLN A 84 0.15 10.09 -12.42
CA GLN A 84 0.32 10.21 -10.99
C GLN A 84 1.76 10.50 -10.58
N GLN A 85 2.69 10.41 -11.52
CA GLN A 85 4.13 10.60 -11.30
C GLN A 85 4.65 9.72 -10.17
N THR A 86 4.24 8.45 -10.18
CA THR A 86 4.68 7.48 -9.20
C THR A 86 4.48 6.07 -9.73
N TRP A 87 5.11 5.12 -9.06
CA TRP A 87 4.91 3.71 -9.34
C TRP A 87 3.59 3.25 -8.71
N GLY A 88 2.85 2.44 -9.43
CA GLY A 88 1.62 1.84 -8.93
C GLY A 88 1.61 0.36 -9.21
N VAL A 89 0.61 -0.32 -8.68
CA VAL A 89 0.34 -1.73 -8.98
C VAL A 89 -0.82 -1.77 -9.97
N ALA A 90 -0.59 -2.35 -11.13
CA ALA A 90 -1.61 -2.49 -12.16
C ALA A 90 -2.18 -3.90 -12.10
N PHE A 91 -3.50 -3.99 -11.94
CA PHE A 91 -4.21 -5.27 -11.84
C PHE A 91 -4.76 -5.69 -13.21
N ALA A 92 -5.21 -6.93 -13.28
CA ALA A 92 -5.63 -7.54 -14.54
C ALA A 92 -6.79 -6.81 -15.24
N ASN A 93 -7.65 -6.15 -14.46
CA ASN A 93 -8.80 -5.44 -15.02
C ASN A 93 -8.52 -3.96 -15.31
N ASP A 94 -7.26 -3.61 -15.45
CA ASP A 94 -6.82 -2.25 -15.76
C ASP A 94 -7.01 -1.27 -14.60
N THR A 95 -7.28 -1.79 -13.42
CA THR A 95 -7.35 -0.99 -12.19
C THR A 95 -5.94 -0.79 -11.64
N HIS A 96 -5.68 0.35 -11.06
CA HIS A 96 -4.37 0.68 -10.50
C HIS A 96 -4.50 1.09 -9.04
N ALA A 97 -3.51 0.75 -8.24
CA ALA A 97 -3.40 1.20 -6.86
C ALA A 97 -2.04 1.88 -6.69
N PHE A 98 -1.97 2.88 -5.81
CA PHE A 98 -0.76 3.67 -5.63
C PHE A 98 -0.28 3.61 -4.17
N PRO A 99 0.44 2.53 -3.82
CA PRO A 99 0.82 2.30 -2.43
C PRO A 99 1.76 3.36 -1.84
N PHE A 100 2.69 3.90 -2.64
CA PHE A 100 3.58 4.95 -2.13
C PHE A 100 2.79 6.19 -1.72
N ALA A 101 1.84 6.60 -2.55
CA ALA A 101 1.01 7.75 -2.26
C ALA A 101 0.18 7.52 -1.00
N LYS A 102 -0.32 6.29 -0.82
CA LYS A 102 -1.16 6.00 0.34
C LYS A 102 -0.37 5.99 1.64
N VAL A 103 0.83 5.41 1.62
CA VAL A 103 1.70 5.44 2.80
C VAL A 103 2.04 6.88 3.16
N HIS A 104 2.37 7.69 2.16
CA HIS A 104 2.66 9.11 2.38
C HIS A 104 1.48 9.82 3.03
N LYS A 105 0.27 9.54 2.54
CA LYS A 105 -0.94 10.17 3.10
C LYS A 105 -1.19 9.74 4.53
N GLN A 106 -0.93 8.49 4.86
CA GLN A 106 -1.12 8.06 6.25
C GLN A 106 -0.10 8.75 7.16
N PHE A 107 1.15 8.91 6.73
CA PHE A 107 2.10 9.68 7.51
C PHE A 107 1.64 11.12 7.71
N ALA A 108 1.05 11.72 6.69
CA ALA A 108 0.62 13.11 6.76
C ALA A 108 -0.64 13.31 7.59
N ASN A 109 -1.63 12.43 7.43
CA ASN A 109 -2.98 12.65 7.95
C ASN A 109 -3.41 11.64 9.00
N GLY A 110 -2.84 10.45 8.99
CA GLY A 110 -3.18 9.40 9.95
C GLY A 110 -4.50 8.72 9.68
N ILE A 111 -4.78 7.71 10.48
CA ILE A 111 -6.05 6.98 10.41
C ILE A 111 -7.21 7.94 10.68
N GLU A 112 -7.05 8.83 11.65
CA GLU A 112 -8.11 9.77 12.01
C GLU A 112 -8.41 10.73 10.86
N GLY A 113 -7.44 10.99 9.98
CA GLY A 113 -7.65 11.83 8.80
C GLY A 113 -8.21 11.06 7.61
N GLY A 114 -8.52 9.80 7.80
CA GLY A 114 -9.10 8.97 6.74
C GLY A 114 -8.11 8.22 5.87
N ASP A 115 -6.84 8.22 6.25
CA ASP A 115 -5.80 7.57 5.43
C ASP A 115 -5.22 6.38 6.15
N SER A 116 -5.78 5.20 5.85
CA SER A 116 -5.40 3.92 6.45
C SER A 116 -4.89 2.99 5.36
N ILE A 117 -3.67 2.47 5.52
CA ILE A 117 -3.15 1.50 4.56
C ILE A 117 -3.89 0.17 4.66
N VAL A 118 -4.42 -0.17 5.85
CA VAL A 118 -5.24 -1.38 6.01
C VAL A 118 -6.53 -1.24 5.21
N GLY A 119 -7.20 -0.09 5.34
CA GLY A 119 -8.42 0.16 4.58
C GLY A 119 -8.17 0.13 3.08
N PHE A 120 -7.08 0.75 2.65
CA PHE A 120 -6.66 0.74 1.24
C PHE A 120 -6.43 -0.68 0.74
N TYR A 121 -5.69 -1.49 1.52
CA TYR A 121 -5.40 -2.87 1.18
C TYR A 121 -6.70 -3.67 1.06
N ASP A 122 -7.57 -3.56 2.05
CA ASP A 122 -8.83 -4.33 2.07
C ASP A 122 -9.73 -3.98 0.88
N VAL A 123 -9.83 -2.69 0.57
CA VAL A 123 -10.65 -2.25 -0.57
C VAL A 123 -10.10 -2.81 -1.87
N ALA A 124 -8.79 -2.73 -2.07
CA ALA A 124 -8.16 -3.20 -3.30
C ALA A 124 -8.33 -4.71 -3.46
N VAL A 125 -8.10 -5.47 -2.37
CA VAL A 125 -8.20 -6.93 -2.43
C VAL A 125 -9.65 -7.36 -2.66
N ASP A 126 -10.61 -6.73 -1.97
CA ASP A 126 -12.02 -7.05 -2.14
C ASP A 126 -12.49 -6.71 -3.55
N TYR A 127 -12.06 -5.56 -4.07
CA TYR A 127 -12.44 -5.13 -5.40
C TYR A 127 -11.96 -6.16 -6.45
N MET A 128 -10.73 -6.63 -6.32
CA MET A 128 -10.19 -7.61 -7.26
C MET A 128 -10.84 -8.98 -7.06
N ALA A 129 -11.18 -9.36 -5.82
CA ALA A 129 -11.83 -10.64 -5.55
C ALA A 129 -13.23 -10.70 -6.15
N THR A 130 -13.93 -9.57 -6.25
CA THR A 130 -15.29 -9.51 -6.80
C THR A 130 -15.29 -9.21 -8.31
N GLY A 131 -14.11 -9.20 -8.93
CA GLY A 131 -13.99 -8.91 -10.36
C GLY A 131 -14.14 -7.45 -10.69
N GLY A 132 -14.03 -6.62 -9.67
CA GLY A 132 -14.16 -5.19 -9.86
C GLY A 132 -15.56 -4.70 -10.01
N LEU A 133 -16.62 -5.30 -9.61
CA LEU A 133 -17.92 -4.90 -9.90
C LEU A 133 -18.88 -4.48 -9.12
N THR A 134 -18.75 -4.22 -9.02
CA THR A 134 -19.65 -4.12 -8.78
C THR A 134 -20.37 -3.42 -9.37
N GLU A 135 -19.92 -3.58 -10.20
CA GLU A 135 -20.45 -3.15 -10.78
C GLU A 135 -21.37 -3.14 -10.97
N ASP A 136 -21.51 -3.50 -11.17
CA ASP A 136 -22.35 -3.46 -11.34
C ASP A 136 -23.14 -3.34 -10.68
N THR A 137 -23.36 -3.34 -10.39
CA THR A 137 -24.09 -3.04 -9.80
C THR A 137 -24.28 -2.07 -9.20
N ARG A 138 -23.99 -1.56 -9.62
CA ARG A 138 -24.20 -0.58 -9.30
C ARG A 138 -24.61 -0.05 -9.57
N GLY A 139 -24.51 -0.28 -9.97
CA GLY A 139 -24.96 0.35 -10.41
C GLY A 139 -24.89 1.07 -10.47
N PRO A 140 -25.23 1.26 -10.59
CA PRO A 140 -25.25 2.02 -10.68
C PRO A 140 -24.89 2.89 -10.23
N GLU A 141 -24.96 2.86 -10.27
CA GLU A 141 -24.93 3.49 -9.95
C GLU A 141 -24.23 4.06 -9.44
N GLN A 142 -24.06 3.81 -9.48
CA GLN A 142 -23.67 4.20 -9.17
C GLN A 142 -23.01 4.71 -8.92
N ALA A 143 -22.96 4.48 -9.08
CA ALA A 143 -22.57 4.82 -9.10
C ALA A 143 -21.86 5.30 -9.00
N PRO A 144 -21.69 5.37 -9.02
CA PRO A 144 -21.27 5.90 -8.88
C PRO A 144 -20.62 6.31 -8.92
N PRO A 145 -20.64 6.31 -9.04
CA PRO A 145 -20.29 6.74 -9.21
C PRO A 145 -19.81 6.98 -9.41
N GLY A 146 -19.82 6.66 -9.58
CA GLY A 146 -19.74 6.71 -9.89
C GLY A 146 -19.51 6.69 -10.06
#